data_ab01c795c458a45c8257e12cf977907b
#
_entry.id   ab01c795c458a45c8257e12cf977907b
#
_cell.length_a   1.000
_cell.length_b   1.000
_cell.length_c   1.000
_cell.angle_alpha   90.00
_cell.angle_beta   90.00
_cell.angle_gamma   90.00
#
_symmetry.space_group_name_H-M   'P 1'
#
loop_
_entity.id
_entity.type
_entity.pdbx_description
1 polymer ?
#
loop_
_entity_poly.entity_id
_entity_poly.type
_entity_poly.pdbx_seq_one_letter_code
_entity_poly.pdbx_strand_id
1 'polypeptide(L)'
;GLLSTSNNRPFSRPPAIEAIKAFTQPLPKSQDADALTQQFVQTIKTIASPDYFDEQAALSKAKKLFKRRFYPKGTQRQLLAILATGSLVNIDKQIYQPTLIIHGKQDKLIPFSHAYSLAKHIAHSQLILIDELGHDMPLALTEQLASQFIAHFSYNAQIN
;
A
#
# COMPACT_ATOMS: atom_id res chain seq x y z
N GLY A 1 13.64 -3.34 2.85
CA GLY A 1 12.39 -4.07 2.70
C GLY A 1 11.36 -3.30 1.87
N LEU A 2 10.49 -4.02 1.19
CA LEU A 2 9.39 -3.50 0.38
C LEU A 2 8.07 -4.05 0.93
N LEU A 3 7.09 -3.18 1.15
CA LEU A 3 5.77 -3.55 1.67
C LEU A 3 4.68 -3.00 0.76
N SER A 4 3.77 -3.87 0.29
CA SER A 4 2.57 -3.52 -0.51
C SER A 4 2.87 -2.51 -1.62
N THR A 5 3.82 -2.84 -2.50
CA THR A 5 4.31 -1.92 -3.55
C THR A 5 4.38 -2.60 -4.93
N SER A 6 4.72 -1.82 -5.94
CA SER A 6 4.78 -2.24 -7.34
C SER A 6 5.99 -1.65 -8.04
N ASN A 7 6.50 -2.35 -9.04
CA ASN A 7 7.49 -1.82 -9.99
C ASN A 7 6.87 -1.22 -11.26
N ASN A 8 5.57 -1.05 -11.27
CA ASN A 8 4.84 -0.45 -12.39
C ASN A 8 5.09 -1.13 -13.74
N ARG A 9 5.29 -2.46 -13.71
CA ARG A 9 5.52 -3.25 -14.93
C ARG A 9 4.34 -3.11 -15.90
N PRO A 10 4.57 -2.89 -17.20
CA PRO A 10 3.51 -2.86 -18.22
C PRO A 10 2.67 -4.15 -18.20
N PHE A 11 1.37 -4.01 -18.44
CA PHE A 11 0.42 -5.12 -18.47
C PHE A 11 0.28 -5.89 -17.15
N SER A 12 0.71 -5.31 -16.03
CA SER A 12 0.40 -5.86 -14.70
C SER A 12 -1.10 -5.73 -14.41
N ARG A 13 -1.59 -6.61 -13.53
CA ARG A 13 -3.00 -6.58 -13.12
C ARG A 13 -3.35 -5.20 -12.53
N PRO A 14 -4.40 -4.52 -13.03
CA PRO A 14 -4.80 -3.22 -12.49
C PRO A 14 -5.40 -3.37 -11.07
N PRO A 15 -5.55 -2.25 -10.34
CA PRO A 15 -6.33 -2.22 -9.11
C PRO A 15 -7.73 -2.78 -9.32
N ALA A 16 -8.35 -3.28 -8.26
CA ALA A 16 -9.74 -3.70 -8.30
C ALA A 16 -10.67 -2.53 -8.67
N ILE A 17 -11.76 -2.80 -9.38
CA ILE A 17 -12.69 -1.76 -9.87
C ILE A 17 -13.22 -0.90 -8.71
N GLU A 18 -13.54 -1.51 -7.58
CA GLU A 18 -13.98 -0.80 -6.38
C GLU A 18 -12.91 0.14 -5.81
N ALA A 19 -11.63 -0.25 -5.85
CA ALA A 19 -10.53 0.61 -5.44
C ALA A 19 -10.41 1.82 -6.39
N ILE A 20 -10.45 1.58 -7.71
CA ILE A 20 -10.42 2.66 -8.71
C ILE A 20 -11.56 3.65 -8.45
N LYS A 21 -12.81 3.16 -8.31
CA LYS A 21 -13.98 3.98 -8.02
C LYS A 21 -13.81 4.79 -6.73
N ALA A 22 -13.33 4.17 -5.66
CA ALA A 22 -13.13 4.84 -4.38
C ALA A 22 -12.12 6.00 -4.45
N PHE A 23 -11.04 5.85 -5.24
CA PHE A 23 -10.02 6.89 -5.38
C PHE A 23 -10.36 7.96 -6.45
N THR A 24 -11.27 7.67 -7.37
CA THR A 24 -11.65 8.59 -8.45
C THR A 24 -13.01 9.27 -8.24
N GLN A 25 -13.73 8.92 -7.17
CA GLN A 25 -15.01 9.54 -6.86
C GLN A 25 -14.86 11.05 -6.61
N PRO A 26 -15.84 11.86 -7.01
CA PRO A 26 -15.81 13.30 -6.75
C PRO A 26 -15.90 13.59 -5.25
N LEU A 27 -15.35 14.71 -4.84
CA LEU A 27 -15.52 15.17 -3.45
C LEU A 27 -16.99 15.42 -3.11
N PRO A 28 -17.38 15.26 -1.85
CA PRO A 28 -18.73 15.56 -1.40
C PRO A 28 -19.12 17.02 -1.73
N LYS A 29 -20.36 17.22 -2.15
CA LYS A 29 -20.83 18.59 -2.51
C LYS A 29 -20.77 19.58 -1.35
N SER A 30 -21.07 19.11 -0.14
CA SER A 30 -21.02 19.95 1.08
C SER A 30 -19.62 20.43 1.41
N GLN A 31 -18.60 19.64 1.04
CA GLN A 31 -17.19 19.88 1.41
C GLN A 31 -16.97 20.17 2.90
N ASP A 32 -17.96 19.84 3.75
CA ASP A 32 -17.77 19.94 5.20
C ASP A 32 -16.81 18.84 5.70
N ALA A 33 -16.20 19.09 6.86
CA ALA A 33 -15.17 18.23 7.42
C ALA A 33 -15.67 16.81 7.71
N ASP A 34 -16.95 16.67 8.08
CA ASP A 34 -17.53 15.36 8.41
C ASP A 34 -17.79 14.54 7.14
N ALA A 35 -18.37 15.13 6.09
CA ALA A 35 -18.60 14.46 4.82
C ALA A 35 -17.28 14.03 4.16
N LEU A 36 -16.26 14.87 4.20
CA LEU A 36 -14.91 14.56 3.71
C LEU A 36 -14.27 13.45 4.51
N THR A 37 -14.41 13.47 5.84
CA THR A 37 -13.91 12.42 6.73
C THR A 37 -14.58 11.09 6.43
N GLN A 38 -15.90 11.06 6.29
CA GLN A 38 -16.66 9.86 5.96
C GLN A 38 -16.23 9.28 4.61
N GLN A 39 -16.14 10.10 3.56
CA GLN A 39 -15.69 9.65 2.26
C GLN A 39 -14.27 9.06 2.32
N PHE A 40 -13.35 9.70 3.04
CA PHE A 40 -12.01 9.19 3.22
C PHE A 40 -12.00 7.82 3.91
N VAL A 41 -12.76 7.67 4.99
CA VAL A 41 -12.87 6.38 5.72
C VAL A 41 -13.43 5.29 4.82
N GLN A 42 -14.46 5.56 4.03
CA GLN A 42 -15.00 4.59 3.06
C GLN A 42 -13.97 4.21 1.99
N THR A 43 -13.18 5.18 1.51
CA THR A 43 -12.08 4.91 0.57
C THR A 43 -11.04 3.97 1.19
N ILE A 44 -10.59 4.24 2.41
CA ILE A 44 -9.63 3.39 3.12
C ILE A 44 -10.21 2.01 3.40
N LYS A 45 -11.46 1.92 3.84
CA LYS A 45 -12.17 0.65 4.09
C LYS A 45 -12.16 -0.26 2.85
N THR A 46 -12.26 0.33 1.66
CA THR A 46 -12.28 -0.44 0.40
C THR A 46 -10.99 -1.22 0.14
N ILE A 47 -9.85 -0.71 0.62
CA ILE A 47 -8.52 -1.28 0.37
C ILE A 47 -7.89 -1.91 1.62
N ALA A 48 -8.46 -1.68 2.80
CA ALA A 48 -7.96 -2.20 4.06
C ALA A 48 -8.10 -3.72 4.18
N SER A 49 -7.42 -4.28 5.16
CA SER A 49 -7.56 -5.67 5.60
C SER A 49 -8.97 -5.88 6.17
N PRO A 50 -9.85 -6.66 5.52
CA PRO A 50 -11.27 -6.70 5.89
C PRO A 50 -11.52 -7.15 7.33
N ASP A 51 -10.76 -8.17 7.79
CA ASP A 51 -10.94 -8.79 9.10
C ASP A 51 -10.42 -7.92 10.25
N TYR A 52 -9.63 -6.89 9.93
CA TYR A 52 -8.97 -6.02 10.92
C TYR A 52 -9.36 -4.55 10.80
N PHE A 53 -10.30 -4.21 9.93
CA PHE A 53 -10.69 -2.82 9.73
C PHE A 53 -11.47 -2.28 10.92
N ASP A 54 -10.89 -1.30 11.62
CA ASP A 54 -11.51 -0.55 12.70
C ASP A 54 -11.99 0.82 12.19
N GLU A 55 -13.29 0.96 12.00
CA GLU A 55 -13.91 2.19 11.50
C GLU A 55 -13.74 3.37 12.46
N GLN A 56 -13.78 3.11 13.77
CA GLN A 56 -13.62 4.15 14.80
C GLN A 56 -12.18 4.70 14.80
N ALA A 57 -11.20 3.81 14.74
CA ALA A 57 -9.80 4.19 14.61
C ALA A 57 -9.54 4.95 13.30
N ALA A 58 -10.13 4.50 12.18
CA ALA A 58 -10.03 5.17 10.89
C ALA A 58 -10.63 6.58 10.91
N LEU A 59 -11.81 6.76 11.53
CA LEU A 59 -12.44 8.07 11.72
C LEU A 59 -11.57 9.00 12.57
N SER A 60 -11.04 8.51 13.68
CA SER A 60 -10.15 9.29 14.55
C SER A 60 -8.90 9.74 13.81
N LYS A 61 -8.27 8.85 13.05
CA LYS A 61 -7.11 9.14 12.21
C LYS A 61 -7.43 10.16 11.12
N ALA A 62 -8.56 10.01 10.42
CA ALA A 62 -9.00 10.92 9.38
C ALA A 62 -9.23 12.34 9.93
N LYS A 63 -9.92 12.50 11.06
CA LYS A 63 -10.12 13.79 11.72
C LYS A 63 -8.80 14.49 12.06
N LYS A 64 -7.82 13.73 12.58
CA LYS A 64 -6.47 14.26 12.88
C LYS A 64 -5.74 14.72 11.60
N LEU A 65 -5.84 13.94 10.52
CA LEU A 65 -5.22 14.28 9.24
C LEU A 65 -5.83 15.55 8.64
N PHE A 66 -7.15 15.66 8.60
CA PHE A 66 -7.82 16.85 8.05
C PHE A 66 -7.59 18.11 8.90
N LYS A 67 -7.55 17.96 10.23
CA LYS A 67 -7.19 19.08 11.12
C LYS A 67 -5.76 19.59 10.87
N ARG A 68 -4.83 18.69 10.54
CA ARG A 68 -3.45 19.04 10.24
C ARG A 68 -3.32 19.72 8.89
N ARG A 69 -3.91 19.18 7.85
CA ARG A 69 -3.93 19.74 6.49
C ARG A 69 -4.88 18.98 5.58
N PHE A 70 -5.83 19.70 5.02
CA PHE A 70 -6.67 19.20 3.93
C PHE A 70 -6.11 19.68 2.60
N TYR A 71 -5.67 18.74 1.74
CA TYR A 71 -5.12 19.06 0.43
C TYR A 71 -5.57 18.06 -0.63
N PRO A 72 -6.82 18.15 -1.13
CA PRO A 72 -7.40 17.14 -2.03
C PRO A 72 -6.65 16.99 -3.34
N LYS A 73 -6.03 18.06 -3.87
CA LYS A 73 -5.19 17.98 -5.08
C LYS A 73 -3.92 17.12 -4.88
N GLY A 74 -3.53 16.83 -3.65
CA GLY A 74 -2.35 16.00 -3.35
C GLY A 74 -2.49 14.60 -3.89
N THR A 75 -3.64 13.95 -3.69
CA THR A 75 -3.91 12.60 -4.20
C THR A 75 -3.85 12.54 -5.73
N GLN A 76 -4.41 13.53 -6.41
CA GLN A 76 -4.35 13.61 -7.88
C GLN A 76 -2.92 13.77 -8.38
N ARG A 77 -2.13 14.65 -7.75
CA ARG A 77 -0.70 14.84 -8.10
C ARG A 77 0.10 13.57 -7.87
N GLN A 78 -0.16 12.85 -6.79
CA GLN A 78 0.50 11.59 -6.48
C GLN A 78 0.17 10.52 -7.52
N LEU A 79 -1.10 10.39 -7.92
CA LEU A 79 -1.50 9.48 -8.99
C LEU A 79 -0.83 9.81 -10.31
N LEU A 80 -0.80 11.09 -10.70
CA LEU A 80 -0.12 11.53 -11.92
C LEU A 80 1.38 11.23 -11.87
N ALA A 81 2.05 11.42 -10.73
CA ALA A 81 3.45 11.07 -10.55
C ALA A 81 3.68 9.57 -10.73
N ILE A 82 2.84 8.71 -10.15
CA ILE A 82 2.92 7.25 -10.32
C ILE A 82 2.78 6.87 -11.80
N LEU A 83 1.80 7.45 -12.51
CA LEU A 83 1.59 7.18 -13.94
C LEU A 83 2.76 7.68 -14.80
N ALA A 84 3.33 8.83 -14.46
CA ALA A 84 4.47 9.42 -15.17
C ALA A 84 5.79 8.68 -14.92
N THR A 85 5.94 7.98 -13.80
CA THR A 85 7.17 7.24 -13.46
C THR A 85 7.45 6.10 -14.45
N GLY A 86 6.41 5.50 -15.03
CA GLY A 86 6.56 4.36 -15.91
C GLY A 86 7.10 3.10 -15.20
N SER A 87 7.69 2.18 -15.96
CA SER A 87 8.19 0.91 -15.44
C SER A 87 9.52 1.04 -14.70
N LEU A 88 9.60 0.46 -13.50
CA LEU A 88 10.80 0.42 -12.66
C LEU A 88 11.57 -0.93 -12.79
N VAL A 89 11.15 -1.84 -13.66
CA VAL A 89 11.75 -3.17 -13.84
C VAL A 89 13.25 -3.14 -14.07
N ASN A 90 13.76 -2.15 -14.80
CA ASN A 90 15.19 -2.02 -15.02
C ASN A 90 15.95 -1.55 -13.77
N ILE A 91 15.28 -0.83 -12.86
CA ILE A 91 15.83 -0.44 -11.57
C ILE A 91 15.85 -1.65 -10.64
N ASP A 92 14.78 -2.46 -10.62
CA ASP A 92 14.72 -3.68 -9.82
C ASP A 92 15.90 -4.61 -10.08
N LYS A 93 16.29 -4.78 -11.35
CA LYS A 93 17.42 -5.61 -11.77
C LYS A 93 18.79 -5.11 -11.28
N GLN A 94 18.87 -3.86 -10.84
CA GLN A 94 20.08 -3.23 -10.29
C GLN A 94 20.13 -3.30 -8.76
N ILE A 95 19.11 -3.90 -8.12
CA ILE A 95 19.09 -4.09 -6.68
C ILE A 95 19.80 -5.41 -6.36
N TYR A 96 21.00 -5.31 -5.81
CA TYR A 96 21.82 -6.45 -5.39
C TYR A 96 21.75 -6.72 -3.88
N GLN A 97 21.17 -5.79 -3.12
CA GLN A 97 21.02 -5.93 -1.68
C GLN A 97 19.97 -6.99 -1.34
N PRO A 98 20.19 -7.81 -0.30
CA PRO A 98 19.15 -8.69 0.23
C PRO A 98 17.87 -7.91 0.48
N THR A 99 16.78 -8.35 -0.14
CA THR A 99 15.52 -7.59 -0.14
C THR A 99 14.36 -8.46 0.35
N LEU A 100 13.69 -8.00 1.41
CA LEU A 100 12.44 -8.59 1.86
C LEU A 100 11.26 -7.89 1.18
N ILE A 101 10.40 -8.67 0.55
CA ILE A 101 9.14 -8.21 -0.07
C ILE A 101 7.99 -8.81 0.73
N ILE A 102 7.15 -7.97 1.31
CA ILE A 102 5.91 -8.40 2.00
C ILE A 102 4.71 -7.82 1.25
N HIS A 103 3.69 -8.64 1.02
CA HIS A 103 2.49 -8.20 0.32
C HIS A 103 1.25 -8.91 0.84
N GLY A 104 0.14 -8.17 0.90
CA GLY A 104 -1.15 -8.72 1.30
C GLY A 104 -1.89 -9.37 0.14
N LYS A 105 -2.45 -10.56 0.35
CA LYS A 105 -3.26 -11.22 -0.69
C LYS A 105 -4.62 -10.55 -0.90
N GLN A 106 -5.10 -9.78 0.07
CA GLN A 106 -6.36 -9.03 0.01
C GLN A 106 -6.19 -7.59 -0.46
N ASP A 107 -4.99 -7.21 -0.89
CA ASP A 107 -4.71 -5.87 -1.42
C ASP A 107 -5.46 -5.62 -2.73
N LYS A 108 -6.48 -4.76 -2.66
CA LYS A 108 -7.32 -4.36 -3.80
C LYS A 108 -6.76 -3.18 -4.57
N LEU A 109 -5.81 -2.43 -3.98
CA LEU A 109 -5.18 -1.30 -4.63
C LEU A 109 -3.99 -1.73 -5.48
N ILE A 110 -3.10 -2.55 -4.91
CA ILE A 110 -1.97 -3.14 -5.63
C ILE A 110 -2.10 -4.66 -5.52
N PRO A 111 -2.62 -5.35 -6.54
CA PRO A 111 -2.77 -6.80 -6.50
C PRO A 111 -1.44 -7.51 -6.19
N PHE A 112 -1.45 -8.55 -5.38
CA PHE A 112 -0.24 -9.26 -4.93
C PHE A 112 0.60 -9.86 -6.08
N SER A 113 0.05 -9.98 -7.29
CA SER A 113 0.79 -10.35 -8.49
C SER A 113 1.95 -9.38 -8.80
N HIS A 114 1.88 -8.12 -8.31
CA HIS A 114 2.98 -7.18 -8.44
C HIS A 114 4.19 -7.57 -7.58
N ALA A 115 3.96 -8.18 -6.40
CA ALA A 115 5.01 -8.70 -5.55
C ALA A 115 5.79 -9.85 -6.21
N TYR A 116 5.12 -10.71 -6.97
CA TYR A 116 5.82 -11.71 -7.80
C TYR A 116 6.68 -11.07 -8.87
N SER A 117 6.23 -9.95 -9.47
CA SER A 117 7.05 -9.22 -10.44
C SER A 117 8.31 -8.65 -9.80
N LEU A 118 8.21 -8.08 -8.61
CA LEU A 118 9.38 -7.59 -7.84
C LEU A 118 10.33 -8.76 -7.51
N ALA A 119 9.81 -9.84 -6.93
CA ALA A 119 10.60 -11.01 -6.56
C ALA A 119 11.31 -11.67 -7.76
N LYS A 120 10.71 -11.60 -8.94
CA LYS A 120 11.32 -12.11 -10.18
C LYS A 120 12.51 -11.27 -10.65
N HIS A 121 12.51 -9.96 -10.40
CA HIS A 121 13.52 -9.04 -10.96
C HIS A 121 14.59 -8.64 -9.96
N ILE A 122 14.35 -8.74 -8.65
CA ILE A 122 15.32 -8.47 -7.59
C ILE A 122 16.01 -9.78 -7.22
N ALA A 123 17.29 -9.92 -7.56
CA ALA A 123 18.03 -11.19 -7.52
C ALA A 123 18.08 -11.84 -6.12
N HIS A 124 18.27 -11.05 -5.07
CA HIS A 124 18.38 -11.53 -3.68
C HIS A 124 17.15 -11.16 -2.86
N SER A 125 15.96 -11.48 -3.41
CA SER A 125 14.70 -11.17 -2.73
C SER A 125 14.07 -12.39 -2.09
N GLN A 126 13.45 -12.16 -0.93
CA GLN A 126 12.55 -13.07 -0.25
C GLN A 126 11.15 -12.50 -0.32
N LEU A 127 10.17 -13.28 -0.78
CA LEU A 127 8.77 -12.88 -0.85
C LEU A 127 7.96 -13.55 0.25
N ILE A 128 7.23 -12.75 1.01
CA ILE A 128 6.24 -13.20 2.00
C ILE A 128 4.89 -12.63 1.62
N LEU A 129 3.91 -13.51 1.45
CA LEU A 129 2.51 -13.14 1.24
C LEU A 129 1.73 -13.40 2.52
N ILE A 130 0.92 -12.41 2.94
CA ILE A 130 0.06 -12.49 4.13
C ILE A 130 -1.38 -12.57 3.66
N ASP A 131 -2.09 -13.64 4.04
CA ASP A 131 -3.41 -13.98 3.51
C ASP A 131 -4.47 -12.93 3.87
N GLU A 132 -4.41 -12.41 5.09
CA GLU A 132 -5.41 -11.49 5.64
C GLU A 132 -5.09 -10.01 5.42
N LEU A 133 -3.90 -9.69 4.88
CA LEU A 133 -3.43 -8.32 4.73
C LEU A 133 -4.00 -7.66 3.46
N GLY A 134 -4.58 -6.47 3.64
CA GLY A 134 -4.96 -5.54 2.57
C GLY A 134 -3.85 -4.55 2.22
N HIS A 135 -4.26 -3.34 1.80
CA HIS A 135 -3.33 -2.23 1.50
C HIS A 135 -3.16 -1.30 2.71
N ASP A 136 -3.12 -1.84 3.89
CA ASP A 136 -2.95 -1.12 5.14
C ASP A 136 -1.99 -1.86 6.08
N MET A 137 -1.74 -1.29 7.25
CA MET A 137 -1.02 -1.95 8.33
C MET A 137 -1.94 -1.98 9.56
N PRO A 138 -2.79 -2.99 9.68
CA PRO A 138 -3.65 -3.12 10.85
C PRO A 138 -2.82 -3.41 12.10
N LEU A 139 -3.25 -2.84 13.22
CA LEU A 139 -2.52 -2.95 14.49
C LEU A 139 -2.30 -4.41 14.89
N ALA A 140 -3.29 -5.26 14.62
CA ALA A 140 -3.24 -6.69 14.93
C ALA A 140 -2.12 -7.45 14.19
N LEU A 141 -1.69 -6.99 13.02
CA LEU A 141 -0.61 -7.62 12.24
C LEU A 141 0.75 -6.92 12.42
N THR A 142 0.82 -5.87 13.24
CA THR A 142 2.05 -5.07 13.38
C THR A 142 3.21 -5.89 13.94
N GLU A 143 2.99 -6.74 14.93
CA GLU A 143 4.03 -7.60 15.50
C GLU A 143 4.53 -8.62 14.48
N GLN A 144 3.63 -9.24 13.72
CA GLN A 144 3.98 -10.18 12.66
C GLN A 144 4.81 -9.50 11.58
N LEU A 145 4.39 -8.31 11.12
CA LEU A 145 5.15 -7.54 10.12
C LEU A 145 6.52 -7.12 10.66
N ALA A 146 6.57 -6.59 11.88
CA ALA A 146 7.81 -6.17 12.51
C ALA A 146 8.80 -7.33 12.69
N SER A 147 8.32 -8.50 13.12
CA SER A 147 9.18 -9.68 13.31
C SER A 147 9.84 -10.13 12.01
N GLN A 148 9.12 -10.07 10.88
CA GLN A 148 9.69 -10.40 9.56
C GLN A 148 10.80 -9.42 9.16
N PHE A 149 10.60 -8.12 9.37
CA PHE A 149 11.63 -7.13 9.10
C PHE A 149 12.83 -7.27 10.03
N ILE A 150 12.62 -7.48 11.33
CA ILE A 150 13.69 -7.68 12.32
C ILE A 150 14.52 -8.92 11.94
N ALA A 151 13.87 -10.04 11.65
CA ALA A 151 14.55 -11.27 11.24
C ALA A 151 15.42 -11.06 9.99
N HIS A 152 14.86 -10.39 8.97
CA HIS A 152 15.57 -10.08 7.74
C HIS A 152 16.80 -9.18 7.98
N PHE A 153 16.68 -8.13 8.76
CA PHE A 153 17.79 -7.22 9.05
C PHE A 153 18.85 -7.86 9.94
N SER A 154 18.45 -8.63 10.96
CA SER A 154 19.39 -9.31 11.85
C SER A 154 20.22 -10.37 11.12
N TYR A 155 19.58 -11.17 10.24
CA TYR A 155 20.27 -12.16 9.43
C TYR A 155 21.33 -11.52 8.51
N ASN A 156 20.95 -10.45 7.82
CA ASN A 156 21.86 -9.79 6.87
C ASN A 156 22.94 -8.95 7.55
N ALA A 157 22.76 -8.53 8.80
CA ALA A 157 23.79 -7.86 9.58
C ALA A 157 24.92 -8.79 10.05
N GLN A 158 24.69 -10.11 10.09
CA GLN A 158 25.69 -11.11 10.47
C GLN A 158 26.58 -11.57 9.31
N ILE A 159 26.19 -11.26 8.06
CA ILE A 159 26.89 -11.73 6.85
C ILE A 159 27.84 -10.65 6.28
N ASN A 160 27.68 -9.39 6.70
CA ASN A 160 28.50 -8.24 6.32
C ASN A 160 29.49 -7.87 7.43
#